data_877be05a2fea5639116a7192aff02226
#
_entry.id   877be05a2fea5639116a7192aff02226
#
_cell.length_a   1.000
_cell.length_b   1.000
_cell.length_c   1.000
_cell.angle_alpha   90.00
_cell.angle_beta   90.00
_cell.angle_gamma   90.00
#
_symmetry.space_group_name_H-M   'P 1'
#
loop_
_entity.id
_entity.type
_entity.pdbx_description
1 polymer ?
#
loop_
_entity_poly.entity_id
_entity_poly.type
_entity_poly.pdbx_seq_one_letter_code
_entity_poly.pdbx_strand_id
1 'polypeptide(L)'
;MTAEGQVDMARSQVFGEVAELYDAARPGYSNELVADVLAYAALGDRAAVEIGAGTGKATVPFAELGTPLVCLEPDPRMAEVLRRNTERYSGVQVEVDGFESWQPGGRRFGLLLAASSWHWVAPDRRWDLVHDALAPGGAMALFWNPHGVLDAELQTALAEVDGRHGMTNTPHSELASSYGDVAGSSLGLHGWPEAECRRDGRFTDLRAVRYRQDQYYDTDLYLGLLASLSAYRVLPADRRERVLTETAQVLDAHGGGIGMDHLSDLFLARAR
;
A
#
# COMPACT_ATOMS: atom_id res chain seq x y z
N MET A 1 6.18 17.65 17.55
CA MET A 1 5.41 17.10 16.40
C MET A 1 4.99 18.28 15.54
N THR A 2 5.33 18.27 14.26
CA THR A 2 4.90 19.29 13.29
C THR A 2 3.42 19.08 12.95
N ALA A 3 2.72 20.12 12.46
CA ALA A 3 1.31 20.03 12.06
C ALA A 3 1.10 18.97 10.95
N GLU A 4 2.08 18.76 10.08
CA GLU A 4 2.08 17.67 9.08
C GLU A 4 2.08 16.27 9.72
N GLY A 5 2.89 16.04 10.75
CA GLY A 5 2.89 14.75 11.46
C GLY A 5 1.59 14.47 12.23
N GLN A 6 0.85 15.51 12.66
CA GLN A 6 -0.48 15.33 13.26
C GLN A 6 -1.56 14.98 12.22
N VAL A 7 -1.49 15.58 11.03
CA VAL A 7 -2.42 15.29 9.92
C VAL A 7 -2.19 13.87 9.42
N ASP A 8 -0.95 13.41 9.34
CA ASP A 8 -0.63 12.05 8.88
C ASP A 8 -1.07 10.98 9.90
N MET A 9 -0.90 11.21 11.20
CA MET A 9 -1.43 10.31 12.24
C MET A 9 -2.97 10.24 12.22
N ALA A 10 -3.66 11.38 12.04
CA ALA A 10 -5.11 11.40 11.90
C ALA A 10 -5.57 10.59 10.66
N ARG A 11 -4.84 10.67 9.55
CA ARG A 11 -5.13 9.90 8.33
C ARG A 11 -4.93 8.40 8.51
N SER A 12 -3.91 7.97 9.24
CA SER A 12 -3.69 6.54 9.49
C SER A 12 -4.80 5.88 10.34
N GLN A 13 -5.48 6.66 11.19
CA GLN A 13 -6.54 6.16 12.07
C GLN A 13 -7.94 6.10 11.44
N VAL A 14 -8.18 6.77 10.30
CA VAL A 14 -9.52 6.77 9.66
C VAL A 14 -9.85 5.46 8.95
N PHE A 15 -8.85 4.62 8.65
CA PHE A 15 -9.07 3.37 7.94
C PHE A 15 -9.88 2.35 8.76
N GLY A 16 -9.66 2.27 10.07
CA GLY A 16 -10.41 1.36 10.93
C GLY A 16 -11.91 1.63 11.01
N GLU A 17 -12.36 2.88 10.78
CA GLU A 17 -13.78 3.23 10.70
C GLU A 17 -14.51 2.59 9.51
N VAL A 18 -13.76 2.18 8.49
CA VAL A 18 -14.26 1.62 7.25
C VAL A 18 -13.53 0.33 6.86
N ALA A 19 -13.06 -0.44 7.84
CA ALA A 19 -12.24 -1.63 7.61
C ALA A 19 -12.91 -2.62 6.64
N GLU A 20 -14.22 -2.84 6.75
CA GLU A 20 -14.98 -3.70 5.84
C GLU A 20 -15.04 -3.12 4.41
N LEU A 21 -15.31 -1.82 4.28
CA LEU A 21 -15.32 -1.14 2.98
C LEU A 21 -13.92 -1.15 2.36
N TYR A 22 -12.89 -0.90 3.16
CA TYR A 22 -11.49 -0.99 2.74
C TYR A 22 -11.18 -2.38 2.18
N ASP A 23 -11.56 -3.41 2.92
CA ASP A 23 -11.33 -4.79 2.52
C ASP A 23 -12.07 -5.16 1.22
N ALA A 24 -13.32 -4.72 1.07
CA ALA A 24 -14.11 -5.00 -0.12
C ALA A 24 -13.61 -4.24 -1.37
N ALA A 25 -13.21 -2.97 -1.22
CA ALA A 25 -12.96 -2.08 -2.35
C ALA A 25 -11.49 -2.00 -2.79
N ARG A 26 -10.52 -2.29 -1.90
CA ARG A 26 -9.10 -2.15 -2.26
C ARG A 26 -8.58 -3.33 -3.04
N PRO A 27 -7.80 -3.09 -4.12
CA PRO A 27 -7.13 -4.16 -4.84
C PRO A 27 -6.10 -4.86 -3.95
N GLY A 28 -5.88 -6.15 -4.21
CA GLY A 28 -4.77 -6.92 -3.67
C GLY A 28 -3.48 -6.72 -4.46
N TYR A 29 -2.58 -7.69 -4.33
CA TYR A 29 -1.30 -7.73 -5.04
C TYR A 29 -1.21 -8.99 -5.90
N SER A 30 -0.53 -8.90 -7.03
CA SER A 30 -0.43 -10.02 -7.97
C SER A 30 0.41 -11.18 -7.40
N ASN A 31 0.06 -12.40 -7.82
CA ASN A 31 0.85 -13.59 -7.47
C ASN A 31 2.29 -13.49 -8.00
N GLU A 32 2.51 -12.80 -9.11
CA GLU A 32 3.82 -12.57 -9.68
C GLU A 32 4.70 -11.72 -8.74
N LEU A 33 4.17 -10.60 -8.22
CA LEU A 33 4.86 -9.78 -7.22
C LEU A 33 5.24 -10.61 -6.00
N VAL A 34 4.29 -11.39 -5.46
CA VAL A 34 4.53 -12.23 -4.28
C VAL A 34 5.61 -13.28 -4.54
N ALA A 35 5.57 -13.94 -5.70
CA ALA A 35 6.57 -14.93 -6.11
C ALA A 35 7.97 -14.30 -6.23
N ASP A 36 8.08 -13.11 -6.81
CA ASP A 36 9.34 -12.39 -6.95
C ASP A 36 9.91 -11.96 -5.60
N VAL A 37 9.05 -11.47 -4.67
CA VAL A 37 9.47 -11.15 -3.30
C VAL A 37 10.00 -12.39 -2.58
N LEU A 38 9.29 -13.53 -2.66
CA LEU A 38 9.71 -14.76 -2.01
C LEU A 38 10.99 -15.35 -2.64
N ALA A 39 11.12 -15.30 -3.95
CA ALA A 39 12.33 -15.71 -4.66
C ALA A 39 13.54 -14.85 -4.27
N TYR A 40 13.32 -13.52 -4.18
CA TYR A 40 14.36 -12.61 -3.71
C TYR A 40 14.70 -12.86 -2.24
N ALA A 41 13.73 -12.99 -1.35
CA ALA A 41 13.95 -13.18 0.08
C ALA A 41 14.69 -14.48 0.40
N ALA A 42 14.41 -15.57 -0.33
CA ALA A 42 14.99 -16.89 -0.11
C ALA A 42 14.91 -17.32 1.38
N LEU A 43 13.70 -17.29 1.93
CA LEU A 43 13.42 -17.35 3.37
C LEU A 43 14.01 -18.59 4.08
N GLY A 44 14.05 -19.75 3.42
CA GLY A 44 14.31 -21.02 4.10
C GLY A 44 13.28 -21.24 5.22
N ASP A 45 13.73 -21.52 6.43
CA ASP A 45 12.88 -21.76 7.61
C ASP A 45 12.55 -20.46 8.38
N ARG A 46 12.91 -19.29 7.85
CA ARG A 46 12.69 -18.00 8.55
C ARG A 46 11.29 -17.47 8.28
N ALA A 47 10.73 -16.81 9.29
CA ALA A 47 9.48 -16.10 9.14
C ALA A 47 9.67 -14.72 8.47
N ALA A 48 8.58 -14.18 7.96
CA ALA A 48 8.47 -12.78 7.54
C ALA A 48 7.75 -11.94 8.62
N VAL A 49 7.99 -10.63 8.59
CA VAL A 49 7.21 -9.64 9.34
C VAL A 49 6.60 -8.63 8.37
N GLU A 50 5.32 -8.35 8.52
CA GLU A 50 4.58 -7.35 7.75
C GLU A 50 4.26 -6.14 8.61
N ILE A 51 4.58 -4.93 8.10
CA ILE A 51 4.34 -3.67 8.79
C ILE A 51 3.07 -3.02 8.24
N GLY A 52 2.11 -2.70 9.12
CA GLY A 52 0.84 -2.10 8.74
C GLY A 52 0.05 -3.02 7.82
N ALA A 53 -0.23 -4.23 8.30
CA ALA A 53 -0.86 -5.30 7.51
C ALA A 53 -2.30 -4.98 7.08
N GLY A 54 -2.94 -3.99 7.71
CA GLY A 54 -4.29 -3.56 7.37
C GLY A 54 -5.30 -4.69 7.56
N THR A 55 -6.09 -4.94 6.53
CA THR A 55 -7.05 -6.07 6.48
C THR A 55 -6.46 -7.37 5.91
N GLY A 56 -5.16 -7.36 5.54
CA GLY A 56 -4.47 -8.54 5.01
C GLY A 56 -4.38 -8.63 3.49
N LYS A 57 -4.53 -7.52 2.78
CA LYS A 57 -4.45 -7.52 1.30
C LYS A 57 -3.13 -8.05 0.75
N ALA A 58 -2.02 -7.83 1.45
CA ALA A 58 -0.76 -8.47 1.13
C ALA A 58 -0.54 -9.76 1.93
N THR A 59 -0.94 -9.80 3.21
CA THR A 59 -0.79 -10.98 4.07
C THR A 59 -1.33 -12.26 3.42
N VAL A 60 -2.57 -12.21 2.90
CA VAL A 60 -3.26 -13.40 2.37
C VAL A 60 -2.47 -14.06 1.23
N PRO A 61 -2.02 -13.37 0.16
CA PRO A 61 -1.25 -13.99 -0.90
C PRO A 61 0.07 -14.66 -0.43
N PHE A 62 0.76 -14.05 0.54
CA PHE A 62 1.96 -14.68 1.12
C PHE A 62 1.61 -15.91 1.97
N ALA A 63 0.53 -15.83 2.76
CA ALA A 63 0.07 -16.94 3.59
C ALA A 63 -0.44 -18.13 2.76
N GLU A 64 -1.07 -17.88 1.59
CA GLU A 64 -1.47 -18.91 0.62
C GLU A 64 -0.29 -19.74 0.11
N LEU A 65 0.88 -19.13 0.00
CA LEU A 65 2.13 -19.80 -0.37
C LEU A 65 2.87 -20.42 0.84
N GLY A 66 2.22 -20.47 2.00
CA GLY A 66 2.76 -21.10 3.21
C GLY A 66 3.83 -20.28 3.94
N THR A 67 3.96 -18.99 3.65
CA THR A 67 4.93 -18.11 4.33
C THR A 67 4.52 -17.92 5.80
N PRO A 68 5.39 -18.24 6.80
CA PRO A 68 5.13 -17.85 8.18
C PRO A 68 5.24 -16.33 8.35
N LEU A 69 4.18 -15.69 8.87
CA LEU A 69 4.06 -14.24 8.95
C LEU A 69 3.74 -13.78 10.37
N VAL A 70 4.45 -12.76 10.82
CA VAL A 70 4.03 -11.89 11.94
C VAL A 70 3.52 -10.59 11.34
N CYS A 71 2.24 -10.28 11.54
CA CYS A 71 1.59 -9.12 10.98
C CYS A 71 1.36 -8.07 12.05
N LEU A 72 1.96 -6.89 11.88
CA LEU A 72 1.78 -5.75 12.77
C LEU A 72 0.69 -4.84 12.19
N GLU A 73 -0.35 -4.58 12.99
CA GLU A 73 -1.42 -3.65 12.61
C GLU A 73 -1.83 -2.81 13.83
N PRO A 74 -1.60 -1.50 13.82
CA PRO A 74 -1.86 -0.66 14.98
C PRO A 74 -3.35 -0.42 15.26
N ASP A 75 -4.24 -0.49 14.23
CA ASP A 75 -5.68 -0.31 14.45
C ASP A 75 -6.34 -1.67 14.77
N PRO A 76 -6.92 -1.83 15.99
CA PRO A 76 -7.54 -3.10 16.38
C PRO A 76 -8.73 -3.51 15.50
N ARG A 77 -9.42 -2.55 14.84
CA ARG A 77 -10.55 -2.83 13.94
C ARG A 77 -10.07 -3.42 12.62
N MET A 78 -8.95 -2.91 12.08
CA MET A 78 -8.29 -3.49 10.91
C MET A 78 -7.72 -4.87 11.25
N ALA A 79 -7.07 -5.00 12.41
CA ALA A 79 -6.52 -6.27 12.88
C ALA A 79 -7.58 -7.35 13.10
N GLU A 80 -8.82 -7.00 13.44
CA GLU A 80 -9.93 -7.95 13.54
C GLU A 80 -10.32 -8.52 12.17
N VAL A 81 -10.42 -7.65 11.15
CA VAL A 81 -10.65 -8.08 9.77
C VAL A 81 -9.49 -8.94 9.27
N LEU A 82 -8.26 -8.54 9.55
CA LEU A 82 -7.06 -9.32 9.22
C LEU A 82 -7.11 -10.74 9.81
N ARG A 83 -7.44 -10.88 11.11
CA ARG A 83 -7.56 -12.19 11.75
C ARG A 83 -8.62 -13.06 11.08
N ARG A 84 -9.77 -12.48 10.76
CA ARG A 84 -10.85 -13.19 10.04
C ARG A 84 -10.37 -13.65 8.64
N ASN A 85 -9.72 -12.77 7.89
CA ASN A 85 -9.24 -13.08 6.54
C ASN A 85 -8.10 -14.12 6.53
N THR A 86 -7.40 -14.27 7.66
CA THR A 86 -6.24 -15.16 7.78
C THR A 86 -6.48 -16.37 8.68
N GLU A 87 -7.68 -16.57 9.23
CA GLU A 87 -8.00 -17.62 10.21
C GLU A 87 -7.61 -19.04 9.76
N ARG A 88 -7.68 -19.31 8.45
CA ARG A 88 -7.33 -20.60 7.85
C ARG A 88 -5.82 -20.84 7.74
N TYR A 89 -5.00 -19.82 7.97
CA TYR A 89 -3.54 -19.91 7.81
C TYR A 89 -2.84 -19.95 9.18
N SER A 90 -2.54 -21.15 9.67
CA SER A 90 -1.93 -21.35 10.99
C SER A 90 -0.54 -20.74 11.17
N GLY A 91 0.13 -20.38 10.05
CA GLY A 91 1.44 -19.69 10.06
C GLY A 91 1.35 -18.18 10.24
N VAL A 92 0.15 -17.58 10.31
CA VAL A 92 -0.05 -16.14 10.47
C VAL A 92 -0.31 -15.80 11.93
N GLN A 93 0.45 -14.83 12.45
CA GLN A 93 0.28 -14.26 13.78
C GLN A 93 -0.01 -12.76 13.67
N VAL A 94 -1.08 -12.27 14.30
CA VAL A 94 -1.48 -10.87 14.26
C VAL A 94 -1.20 -10.21 15.61
N GLU A 95 -0.28 -9.26 15.62
CA GLU A 95 0.09 -8.44 16.79
C GLU A 95 -0.49 -7.02 16.59
N VAL A 96 -1.26 -6.53 17.57
CA VAL A 96 -1.84 -5.17 17.51
C VAL A 96 -0.84 -4.21 18.09
N ASP A 97 0.06 -3.72 17.25
CA ASP A 97 1.12 -2.78 17.64
C ASP A 97 1.58 -1.97 16.41
N GLY A 98 2.16 -0.79 16.67
CA GLY A 98 2.88 -0.01 15.67
C GLY A 98 4.35 -0.43 15.59
N PHE A 99 4.94 -0.35 14.40
CA PHE A 99 6.32 -0.79 14.18
C PHE A 99 7.34 -0.07 15.08
N GLU A 100 7.09 1.20 15.42
CA GLU A 100 7.95 2.02 16.27
C GLU A 100 7.94 1.62 17.75
N SER A 101 6.83 1.03 18.22
CA SER A 101 6.64 0.58 19.60
C SER A 101 6.87 -0.92 19.77
N TRP A 102 6.76 -1.65 18.66
CA TRP A 102 6.84 -3.10 18.65
C TRP A 102 8.17 -3.64 19.17
N GLN A 103 8.10 -4.69 19.97
CA GLN A 103 9.26 -5.37 20.52
C GLN A 103 9.35 -6.78 19.92
N PRO A 104 10.31 -7.06 19.03
CA PRO A 104 10.44 -8.37 18.42
C PRO A 104 10.84 -9.50 19.38
N GLY A 105 11.23 -9.17 20.62
CA GLY A 105 11.58 -10.18 21.64
C GLY A 105 12.78 -11.06 21.25
N GLY A 106 13.75 -10.49 20.53
CA GLY A 106 14.92 -11.20 20.03
C GLY A 106 14.69 -11.97 18.73
N ARG A 107 13.47 -11.99 18.18
CA ARG A 107 13.17 -12.56 16.86
C ARG A 107 13.90 -11.76 15.78
N ARG A 108 14.38 -12.46 14.75
CA ARG A 108 14.97 -11.88 13.55
C ARG A 108 14.32 -12.53 12.35
N PHE A 109 13.91 -11.72 11.37
CA PHE A 109 13.11 -12.14 10.23
C PHE A 109 13.96 -12.28 8.97
N GLY A 110 13.58 -13.23 8.11
CA GLY A 110 14.18 -13.38 6.78
C GLY A 110 13.66 -12.39 5.77
N LEU A 111 12.44 -11.85 6.01
CA LEU A 111 11.79 -10.85 5.18
C LEU A 111 11.05 -9.86 6.07
N LEU A 112 11.18 -8.59 5.76
CA LEU A 112 10.30 -7.54 6.23
C LEU A 112 9.56 -6.98 5.02
N LEU A 113 8.24 -6.90 5.08
CA LEU A 113 7.44 -6.33 4.01
C LEU A 113 6.54 -5.20 4.53
N ALA A 114 6.29 -4.21 3.67
CA ALA A 114 5.36 -3.12 3.92
C ALA A 114 4.60 -2.78 2.63
N ALA A 115 3.30 -3.07 2.63
CA ALA A 115 2.39 -2.89 1.53
C ALA A 115 1.59 -1.60 1.71
N SER A 116 1.94 -0.54 1.00
CA SER A 116 1.31 0.80 1.12
C SER A 116 1.29 1.36 2.54
N SER A 117 2.23 0.95 3.39
CA SER A 117 2.30 1.34 4.81
C SER A 117 3.61 2.04 5.20
N TRP A 118 4.69 1.86 4.42
CA TRP A 118 6.02 2.38 4.73
C TRP A 118 6.09 3.89 4.98
N HIS A 119 5.27 4.67 4.31
CA HIS A 119 5.22 6.13 4.45
C HIS A 119 4.63 6.60 5.80
N TRP A 120 3.99 5.70 6.57
CA TRP A 120 3.51 5.97 7.92
C TRP A 120 4.58 5.78 8.99
N VAL A 121 5.64 5.04 8.69
CA VAL A 121 6.73 4.78 9.63
C VAL A 121 7.62 6.01 9.79
N ALA A 122 7.94 6.38 11.03
CA ALA A 122 8.73 7.56 11.37
C ALA A 122 10.06 7.62 10.60
N PRO A 123 10.31 8.65 9.77
CA PRO A 123 11.44 8.69 8.83
C PRO A 123 12.82 8.62 9.50
N ASP A 124 12.93 9.14 10.71
CA ASP A 124 14.16 9.22 11.49
C ASP A 124 14.55 7.89 12.16
N ARG A 125 13.62 6.94 12.26
CA ARG A 125 13.81 5.65 12.94
C ARG A 125 13.66 4.42 12.04
N ARG A 126 12.94 4.54 10.93
CA ARG A 126 12.51 3.38 10.14
C ARG A 126 13.63 2.47 9.66
N TRP A 127 14.77 3.03 9.28
CA TRP A 127 15.91 2.24 8.80
C TRP A 127 16.62 1.47 9.94
N ASP A 128 16.68 2.04 11.13
CA ASP A 128 17.19 1.36 12.32
C ASP A 128 16.27 0.21 12.73
N LEU A 129 14.96 0.47 12.77
CA LEU A 129 13.95 -0.54 13.10
C LEU A 129 13.98 -1.72 12.11
N VAL A 130 14.10 -1.44 10.81
CA VAL A 130 14.23 -2.49 9.79
C VAL A 130 15.49 -3.31 9.98
N HIS A 131 16.64 -2.64 10.16
CA HIS A 131 17.91 -3.32 10.39
C HIS A 131 17.86 -4.20 11.66
N ASP A 132 17.18 -3.73 12.70
CA ASP A 132 17.01 -4.47 13.94
C ASP A 132 16.02 -5.63 13.84
N ALA A 133 15.03 -5.57 12.97
CA ALA A 133 14.07 -6.65 12.73
C ALA A 133 14.63 -7.75 11.83
N LEU A 134 15.50 -7.41 10.86
CA LEU A 134 16.02 -8.37 9.89
C LEU A 134 17.18 -9.20 10.45
N ALA A 135 17.21 -10.47 10.07
CA ALA A 135 18.40 -11.30 10.21
C ALA A 135 19.50 -10.85 9.23
N PRO A 136 20.77 -11.10 9.48
CA PRO A 136 21.83 -10.88 8.51
C PRO A 136 21.50 -11.55 7.16
N GLY A 137 21.59 -10.80 6.08
CA GLY A 137 21.19 -11.23 4.75
C GLY A 137 19.66 -11.29 4.53
N GLY A 138 18.85 -10.87 5.50
CA GLY A 138 17.39 -10.76 5.36
C GLY A 138 16.98 -9.72 4.33
N ALA A 139 15.82 -9.92 3.72
CA ALA A 139 15.29 -9.06 2.66
C ALA A 139 14.28 -8.03 3.21
N MET A 140 14.22 -6.89 2.55
CA MET A 140 13.15 -5.90 2.71
C MET A 140 12.39 -5.79 1.39
N ALA A 141 11.07 -5.80 1.44
CA ALA A 141 10.17 -5.59 0.31
C ALA A 141 9.17 -4.47 0.63
N LEU A 142 9.26 -3.37 -0.10
CA LEU A 142 8.34 -2.24 0.02
C LEU A 142 7.57 -2.12 -1.28
N PHE A 143 6.24 -2.04 -1.23
CA PHE A 143 5.46 -1.96 -2.45
C PHE A 143 4.18 -1.14 -2.27
N TRP A 144 3.74 -0.53 -3.38
CA TRP A 144 2.60 0.37 -3.46
C TRP A 144 1.78 0.07 -4.69
N ASN A 145 0.53 0.50 -4.69
CA ASN A 145 -0.38 0.42 -5.82
C ASN A 145 -0.72 1.83 -6.35
N PRO A 146 0.16 2.50 -7.12
CA PRO A 146 -0.26 3.67 -7.89
C PRO A 146 -1.28 3.28 -8.96
N HIS A 147 -2.04 4.25 -9.43
CA HIS A 147 -3.09 4.06 -10.43
C HIS A 147 -2.96 5.11 -11.50
N GLY A 148 -3.32 4.76 -12.73
CA GLY A 148 -3.41 5.70 -13.83
C GLY A 148 -4.67 5.45 -14.66
N VAL A 149 -5.35 6.51 -15.07
CA VAL A 149 -6.53 6.42 -15.94
C VAL A 149 -6.07 6.09 -17.35
N LEU A 150 -6.77 5.17 -18.03
CA LEU A 150 -6.46 4.79 -19.41
C LEU A 150 -6.98 5.81 -20.42
N ASP A 151 -8.12 6.43 -20.15
CA ASP A 151 -8.79 7.39 -21.03
C ASP A 151 -8.46 8.83 -20.64
N ALA A 152 -7.87 9.60 -21.57
CA ALA A 152 -7.42 10.97 -21.31
C ALA A 152 -8.58 11.99 -21.23
N GLU A 153 -9.69 11.77 -21.95
CA GLU A 153 -10.84 12.67 -21.90
C GLU A 153 -11.56 12.51 -20.56
N LEU A 154 -11.76 11.25 -20.12
CA LEU A 154 -12.32 10.95 -18.81
C LEU A 154 -11.43 11.47 -17.69
N GLN A 155 -10.11 11.28 -17.77
CA GLN A 155 -9.17 11.81 -16.78
C GLN A 155 -9.28 13.33 -16.65
N THR A 156 -9.37 14.05 -17.76
CA THR A 156 -9.53 15.51 -17.77
C THR A 156 -10.83 15.93 -17.10
N ALA A 157 -11.95 15.28 -17.42
CA ALA A 157 -13.25 15.58 -16.83
C ALA A 157 -13.28 15.32 -15.30
N LEU A 158 -12.65 14.24 -14.86
CA LEU A 158 -12.51 13.93 -13.43
C LEU A 158 -11.59 14.93 -12.71
N ALA A 159 -10.49 15.35 -13.35
CA ALA A 159 -9.59 16.38 -12.79
C ALA A 159 -10.29 17.73 -12.61
N GLU A 160 -11.29 18.08 -13.46
CA GLU A 160 -12.12 19.27 -13.26
C GLU A 160 -13.01 19.14 -12.00
N VAL A 161 -13.57 17.95 -11.73
CA VAL A 161 -14.28 17.68 -10.47
C VAL A 161 -13.35 17.90 -9.28
N ASP A 162 -12.18 17.28 -9.32
CA ASP A 162 -11.16 17.43 -8.26
C ASP A 162 -10.80 18.90 -8.03
N GLY A 163 -10.56 19.65 -9.10
CA GLY A 163 -10.23 21.08 -9.03
C GLY A 163 -11.31 21.92 -8.36
N ARG A 164 -12.61 21.68 -8.68
CA ARG A 164 -13.75 22.39 -8.03
C ARG A 164 -13.82 22.10 -6.53
N HIS A 165 -13.42 20.91 -6.12
CA HIS A 165 -13.45 20.47 -4.72
C HIS A 165 -12.11 20.59 -4.02
N GLY A 166 -11.04 21.12 -4.68
CA GLY A 166 -9.70 21.23 -4.10
C GLY A 166 -9.13 19.88 -3.67
N MET A 167 -9.46 18.82 -4.40
CA MET A 167 -8.92 17.48 -4.20
C MET A 167 -7.56 17.37 -4.87
N THR A 168 -6.66 16.62 -4.25
CA THR A 168 -5.34 16.32 -4.80
C THR A 168 -4.99 14.87 -4.49
N ASN A 169 -4.13 14.28 -5.31
CA ASN A 169 -3.68 12.89 -5.14
C ASN A 169 -4.83 11.87 -5.11
N THR A 170 -5.79 12.05 -6.02
CA THR A 170 -6.87 11.08 -6.25
C THR A 170 -6.37 9.96 -7.17
N PRO A 171 -7.02 8.78 -7.20
CA PRO A 171 -6.61 7.70 -8.10
C PRO A 171 -6.67 8.05 -9.58
N HIS A 172 -7.48 9.04 -9.94
CA HIS A 172 -7.64 9.52 -11.31
C HIS A 172 -6.89 10.82 -11.61
N SER A 173 -5.97 11.23 -10.72
CA SER A 173 -5.16 12.44 -10.95
C SER A 173 -4.12 12.27 -12.06
N GLU A 174 -3.73 11.04 -12.37
CA GLU A 174 -2.68 10.73 -13.33
C GLU A 174 -3.18 9.84 -14.48
N LEU A 175 -2.65 10.08 -15.69
CA LEU A 175 -2.83 9.15 -16.80
C LEU A 175 -1.91 7.94 -16.67
N ALA A 176 -2.38 6.78 -17.10
CA ALA A 176 -1.59 5.56 -17.14
C ALA A 176 -0.31 5.73 -17.98
N SER A 177 -0.37 6.51 -19.05
CA SER A 177 0.77 6.81 -19.92
C SER A 177 1.83 7.72 -19.27
N SER A 178 1.51 8.41 -18.16
CA SER A 178 2.49 9.23 -17.42
C SER A 178 3.48 8.37 -16.63
N TYR A 179 3.11 7.13 -16.32
CA TYR A 179 3.98 6.18 -15.64
C TYR A 179 4.90 5.48 -16.65
N GLY A 180 6.15 5.89 -16.69
CA GLY A 180 7.18 5.23 -17.48
C GLY A 180 7.52 3.82 -16.97
N ASP A 181 8.43 3.17 -17.66
CA ASP A 181 9.00 1.91 -17.19
C ASP A 181 9.97 2.14 -16.03
N VAL A 182 10.04 1.17 -15.13
CA VAL A 182 11.05 1.16 -14.07
C VAL A 182 12.36 0.64 -14.65
N ALA A 183 13.41 1.46 -14.60
CA ALA A 183 14.72 1.10 -15.07
C ALA A 183 15.66 0.79 -13.90
N GLY A 184 16.13 -0.45 -13.83
CA GLY A 184 17.09 -0.88 -12.80
C GLY A 184 16.49 -0.89 -11.39
N SER A 185 17.05 -0.09 -10.47
CA SER A 185 16.59 0.02 -9.08
C SER A 185 15.75 1.27 -8.81
N SER A 186 15.40 2.04 -9.84
CA SER A 186 14.72 3.33 -9.69
C SER A 186 13.22 3.22 -9.92
N LEU A 187 12.43 3.39 -8.87
CA LEU A 187 10.99 3.61 -9.00
C LEU A 187 10.74 5.05 -9.47
N GLY A 188 9.90 5.22 -10.48
CA GLY A 188 9.67 6.50 -11.16
C GLY A 188 9.13 7.66 -10.30
N LEU A 189 8.87 7.44 -9.03
CA LEU A 189 8.43 8.46 -8.08
C LEU A 189 9.63 9.01 -7.28
N HIS A 190 10.42 9.89 -7.90
CA HIS A 190 11.48 10.64 -7.24
C HIS A 190 12.59 9.83 -6.56
N GLY A 191 12.76 8.53 -6.91
CA GLY A 191 13.79 7.67 -6.33
C GLY A 191 13.59 7.31 -4.85
N TRP A 192 12.41 7.55 -4.28
CA TRP A 192 12.05 7.14 -2.94
C TRP A 192 11.41 5.72 -2.99
N PRO A 193 11.74 4.77 -2.10
CA PRO A 193 12.63 4.88 -0.92
C PRO A 193 14.11 4.61 -1.21
N GLU A 194 14.49 4.37 -2.45
CA GLU A 194 15.84 3.98 -2.85
C GLU A 194 16.92 4.96 -2.38
N ALA A 195 16.69 6.26 -2.56
CA ALA A 195 17.66 7.29 -2.19
C ALA A 195 17.98 7.29 -0.69
N GLU A 196 16.97 6.99 0.15
CA GLU A 196 17.19 6.86 1.58
C GLU A 196 17.93 5.58 1.93
N CYS A 197 17.56 4.47 1.32
CA CYS A 197 18.20 3.17 1.50
C CYS A 197 19.70 3.24 1.13
N ARG A 198 20.02 3.90 0.03
CA ARG A 198 21.44 4.12 -0.39
C ARG A 198 22.23 4.98 0.59
N ARG A 199 21.59 6.01 1.17
CA ARG A 199 22.24 6.87 2.18
C ARG A 199 22.49 6.15 3.49
N ASP A 200 21.60 5.23 3.88
CA ASP A 200 21.77 4.41 5.07
C ASP A 200 23.01 3.49 4.98
N GLY A 201 23.25 2.91 3.80
CA GLY A 201 24.44 2.12 3.50
C GLY A 201 24.50 0.72 4.10
N ARG A 202 23.54 0.31 4.95
CA ARG A 202 23.46 -1.04 5.55
C ARG A 202 22.77 -2.06 4.66
N PHE A 203 22.27 -1.62 3.49
CA PHE A 203 21.56 -2.47 2.54
C PHE A 203 22.32 -2.60 1.23
N THR A 204 22.07 -3.68 0.51
CA THR A 204 22.69 -4.04 -0.76
C THR A 204 21.68 -4.73 -1.69
N ASP A 205 22.09 -5.08 -2.92
CA ASP A 205 21.24 -5.77 -3.91
C ASP A 205 19.88 -5.10 -4.11
N LEU A 206 19.89 -3.77 -4.29
CA LEU A 206 18.67 -2.98 -4.49
C LEU A 206 18.07 -3.32 -5.87
N ARG A 207 16.77 -3.58 -5.89
CA ARG A 207 16.00 -3.83 -7.12
C ARG A 207 14.69 -3.08 -7.09
N ALA A 208 14.20 -2.70 -8.25
CA ALA A 208 12.87 -2.14 -8.42
C ALA A 208 12.17 -2.81 -9.60
N VAL A 209 10.91 -3.15 -9.42
CA VAL A 209 10.07 -3.80 -10.44
C VAL A 209 8.71 -3.12 -10.44
N ARG A 210 8.11 -2.95 -11.62
CA ARG A 210 6.74 -2.47 -11.79
C ARG A 210 5.93 -3.53 -12.48
N TYR A 211 4.81 -3.91 -11.87
CA TYR A 211 3.79 -4.75 -12.46
C TYR A 211 2.64 -3.87 -12.93
N ARG A 212 2.00 -4.25 -14.03
CA ARG A 212 0.87 -3.54 -14.62
C ARG A 212 -0.28 -4.49 -14.83
N GLN A 213 -1.48 -4.02 -14.52
CA GLN A 213 -2.71 -4.77 -14.72
C GLN A 213 -3.85 -3.80 -15.04
N ASP A 214 -4.39 -3.90 -16.24
CA ASP A 214 -5.59 -3.14 -16.58
C ASP A 214 -6.79 -3.68 -15.80
N GLN A 215 -7.54 -2.75 -15.20
CA GLN A 215 -8.72 -3.02 -14.41
C GLN A 215 -9.84 -2.09 -14.83
N TYR A 216 -11.03 -2.63 -15.03
CA TYR A 216 -12.23 -1.84 -15.24
C TYR A 216 -13.09 -1.83 -13.97
N TYR A 217 -13.56 -0.65 -13.60
CA TYR A 217 -14.52 -0.42 -12.52
C TYR A 217 -15.79 0.17 -13.11
N ASP A 218 -16.95 -0.42 -12.81
CA ASP A 218 -18.20 0.30 -12.98
C ASP A 218 -18.30 1.48 -12.01
N THR A 219 -19.28 2.37 -12.22
CA THR A 219 -19.44 3.58 -11.40
C THR A 219 -19.52 3.24 -9.90
N ASP A 220 -20.33 2.27 -9.50
CA ASP A 220 -20.57 1.95 -8.09
C ASP A 220 -19.32 1.39 -7.41
N LEU A 221 -18.61 0.48 -8.07
CA LEU A 221 -17.39 -0.11 -7.57
C LEU A 221 -16.29 0.95 -7.43
N TYR A 222 -16.18 1.86 -8.40
CA TYR A 222 -15.21 2.95 -8.35
C TYR A 222 -15.50 3.94 -7.23
N LEU A 223 -16.76 4.34 -7.04
CA LEU A 223 -17.15 5.19 -5.92
C LEU A 223 -16.88 4.53 -4.56
N GLY A 224 -17.07 3.23 -4.45
CA GLY A 224 -16.69 2.44 -3.27
C GLY A 224 -15.18 2.51 -3.00
N LEU A 225 -14.36 2.36 -4.04
CA LEU A 225 -12.92 2.55 -3.95
C LEU A 225 -12.57 3.95 -3.44
N LEU A 226 -13.11 5.01 -4.06
CA LEU A 226 -12.87 6.39 -3.64
C LEU A 226 -13.28 6.63 -2.18
N ALA A 227 -14.45 6.16 -1.78
CA ALA A 227 -14.95 6.29 -0.41
C ALA A 227 -14.06 5.59 0.64
N SER A 228 -13.25 4.60 0.24
CA SER A 228 -12.28 3.91 1.11
C SER A 228 -10.96 4.68 1.27
N LEU A 229 -10.71 5.72 0.47
CA LEU A 229 -9.45 6.47 0.44
C LEU A 229 -9.40 7.54 1.53
N SER A 230 -8.25 7.72 2.17
CA SER A 230 -8.05 8.75 3.20
C SER A 230 -8.36 10.16 2.69
N ALA A 231 -8.02 10.47 1.42
CA ALA A 231 -8.30 11.77 0.80
C ALA A 231 -9.81 12.11 0.81
N TYR A 232 -10.68 11.11 0.66
CA TYR A 232 -12.14 11.28 0.73
C TYR A 232 -12.67 11.17 2.16
N ARG A 233 -12.04 10.33 3.00
CA ARG A 233 -12.48 10.12 4.38
C ARG A 233 -12.32 11.35 5.27
N VAL A 234 -11.27 12.13 5.08
CA VAL A 234 -11.03 13.36 5.84
C VAL A 234 -11.97 14.52 5.46
N LEU A 235 -12.74 14.40 4.37
CA LEU A 235 -13.70 15.40 3.97
C LEU A 235 -14.93 15.41 4.91
N PRO A 236 -15.54 16.60 5.18
CA PRO A 236 -16.86 16.67 5.76
C PRO A 236 -17.88 15.85 4.93
N ALA A 237 -18.83 15.22 5.60
CA ALA A 237 -19.76 14.27 4.96
C ALA A 237 -20.48 14.85 3.74
N ASP A 238 -20.99 16.09 3.86
CA ASP A 238 -21.68 16.81 2.80
C ASP A 238 -20.78 17.11 1.60
N ARG A 239 -19.52 17.43 1.84
CA ARG A 239 -18.53 17.67 0.78
C ARG A 239 -18.15 16.37 0.09
N ARG A 240 -17.92 15.31 0.85
CA ARG A 240 -17.63 13.97 0.30
C ARG A 240 -18.76 13.48 -0.59
N GLU A 241 -20.02 13.62 -0.15
CA GLU A 241 -21.19 13.24 -0.93
C GLU A 241 -21.26 14.00 -2.26
N ARG A 242 -21.03 15.32 -2.24
CA ARG A 242 -21.01 16.14 -3.48
C ARG A 242 -19.93 15.69 -4.46
N VAL A 243 -18.69 15.50 -3.98
CA VAL A 243 -17.59 15.03 -4.84
C VAL A 243 -17.92 13.69 -5.48
N LEU A 244 -18.40 12.72 -4.69
CA LEU A 244 -18.74 11.38 -5.18
C LEU A 244 -19.92 11.44 -6.19
N THR A 245 -20.92 12.30 -5.93
CA THR A 245 -22.06 12.48 -6.85
C THR A 245 -21.60 13.09 -8.18
N GLU A 246 -20.76 14.12 -8.16
CA GLU A 246 -20.24 14.72 -9.40
C GLU A 246 -19.32 13.75 -10.16
N THR A 247 -18.51 12.98 -9.44
CA THR A 247 -17.69 11.91 -10.04
C THR A 247 -18.57 10.86 -10.72
N ALA A 248 -19.67 10.41 -10.08
CA ALA A 248 -20.63 9.49 -10.68
C ALA A 248 -21.22 10.03 -11.98
N GLN A 249 -21.64 11.30 -12.00
CA GLN A 249 -22.21 11.93 -13.18
C GLN A 249 -21.22 11.96 -14.36
N VAL A 250 -19.94 12.21 -14.08
CA VAL A 250 -18.89 12.18 -15.11
C VAL A 250 -18.71 10.75 -15.64
N LEU A 251 -18.61 9.76 -14.75
CA LEU A 251 -18.46 8.35 -15.15
C LEU A 251 -19.64 7.87 -16.00
N ASP A 252 -20.86 8.18 -15.58
CA ASP A 252 -22.08 7.79 -16.30
C ASP A 252 -22.16 8.45 -17.69
N ALA A 253 -21.73 9.70 -17.80
CA ALA A 253 -21.65 10.40 -19.09
C ALA A 253 -20.56 9.80 -20.03
N HIS A 254 -19.59 9.09 -19.49
CA HIS A 254 -18.49 8.44 -20.23
C HIS A 254 -18.62 6.90 -20.32
N GLY A 255 -19.83 6.38 -20.22
CA GLY A 255 -20.10 4.95 -20.44
C GLY A 255 -20.26 4.10 -19.19
N GLY A 256 -20.38 4.72 -18.01
CA GLY A 256 -20.77 4.05 -16.76
C GLY A 256 -19.61 3.34 -16.03
N GLY A 257 -18.40 3.86 -16.19
CA GLY A 257 -17.24 3.31 -15.47
C GLY A 257 -15.92 3.90 -15.91
N ILE A 258 -14.82 3.31 -15.42
CA ILE A 258 -13.45 3.78 -15.65
C ILE A 258 -12.49 2.61 -15.86
N GLY A 259 -11.69 2.66 -16.92
CA GLY A 259 -10.53 1.81 -17.13
C GLY A 259 -9.29 2.41 -16.46
N MET A 260 -8.60 1.62 -15.67
CA MET A 260 -7.39 2.05 -14.96
C MET A 260 -6.27 1.04 -15.16
N ASP A 261 -5.05 1.53 -15.30
CA ASP A 261 -3.85 0.74 -15.13
C ASP A 261 -3.51 0.69 -13.63
N HIS A 262 -3.65 -0.48 -13.03
CA HIS A 262 -3.18 -0.76 -11.68
C HIS A 262 -1.71 -1.13 -11.73
N LEU A 263 -0.91 -0.25 -11.17
CA LEU A 263 0.51 -0.49 -11.01
C LEU A 263 0.78 -1.11 -9.64
N SER A 264 1.75 -1.99 -9.56
CA SER A 264 2.36 -2.38 -8.30
C SER A 264 3.86 -2.11 -8.40
N ASP A 265 4.31 -1.09 -7.69
CA ASP A 265 5.71 -0.71 -7.62
C ASP A 265 6.37 -1.41 -6.44
N LEU A 266 7.30 -2.31 -6.73
CA LEU A 266 8.05 -3.09 -5.76
C LEU A 266 9.48 -2.58 -5.66
N PHE A 267 9.93 -2.29 -4.44
CA PHE A 267 11.32 -2.02 -4.10
C PHE A 267 11.85 -3.12 -3.17
N LEU A 268 13.00 -3.67 -3.52
CA LEU A 268 13.69 -4.73 -2.78
C LEU A 268 15.07 -4.27 -2.33
N ALA A 269 15.47 -4.64 -1.14
CA ALA A 269 16.82 -4.48 -0.63
C ALA A 269 17.18 -5.61 0.34
N ARG A 270 18.48 -5.86 0.52
CA ARG A 270 18.99 -6.91 1.41
C ARG A 270 19.84 -6.29 2.51
N ALA A 271 19.58 -6.63 3.77
CA ALA A 271 20.44 -6.25 4.90
C ALA A 271 21.83 -6.94 4.78
N ARG A 272 22.87 -6.20 5.11
CA ARG A 272 24.26 -6.71 5.12
C ARG A 272 24.54 -7.59 6.31
#